data_c547f1f4e91e58b399d44fa3359c5efb
#
_entry.id   c547f1f4e91e58b399d44fa3359c5efb
#
_cell.length_a   1.000
_cell.length_b   1.000
_cell.length_c   1.000
_cell.angle_alpha   90.00
_cell.angle_beta   90.00
_cell.angle_gamma   90.00
#
_symmetry.space_group_name_H-M   'P 1'
#
loop_
_entity.id
_entity.type
_entity.pdbx_description
1 polymer ?
#
loop_
_entity_poly.entity_id
_entity_poly.type
_entity_poly.pdbx_seq_one_letter_code
_entity_poly.pdbx_strand_id
1 'polypeptide(L)'
;EVQSFLISSAMFFADIYHVDGIRIDAVSAMLYLDFGKQEGEYVPNEDGTNINYEAVDFLRNLNEALRTTYEGFLTIAEESTAYPKVTSDIDDPDGLGFVYKWNMGYMHDSLYYMELDPLYRKDNHGAIIFSMDYAYSENYILPYSHDEVVHGKGSMINKMYGAYDEKFASLRTLYGFTIAHPGKKLLFMGGEFAQFVEWRDKEQLDWFLIDQYEMHDSFHEYVAKLNEIYKAHPAFYELDQDPAGFEWCLQRDADHSVVAFIRKSKRGRGRKQEQILCVCNFTPMEWDKYLIPLPKKSKLT
;
A
#
# COMPACT_ATOMS: atom_id res chain seq x y z
N GLU A 1 -26.10 -14.80 17.39
CA GLU A 1 -26.15 -13.57 18.22
C GLU A 1 -24.86 -12.74 18.09
N VAL A 2 -23.65 -13.33 18.26
CA VAL A 2 -22.38 -12.61 18.16
C VAL A 2 -22.17 -12.01 16.77
N GLN A 3 -22.33 -12.78 15.70
CA GLN A 3 -22.25 -12.28 14.33
C GLN A 3 -23.23 -11.13 14.08
N SER A 4 -24.48 -11.30 14.49
CA SER A 4 -25.50 -10.25 14.34
C SER A 4 -25.12 -8.95 15.07
N PHE A 5 -24.53 -9.05 16.27
CA PHE A 5 -24.05 -7.88 17.02
C PHE A 5 -22.91 -7.16 16.28
N LEU A 6 -21.93 -7.90 15.80
CA LEU A 6 -20.78 -7.32 15.09
C LEU A 6 -21.18 -6.69 13.74
N ILE A 7 -22.05 -7.36 12.97
CA ILE A 7 -22.58 -6.81 11.73
C ILE A 7 -23.40 -5.54 12.02
N SER A 8 -24.25 -5.56 13.05
CA SER A 8 -25.04 -4.38 13.45
C SER A 8 -24.13 -3.21 13.87
N SER A 9 -22.99 -3.48 14.52
CA SER A 9 -22.01 -2.45 14.86
C SER A 9 -21.42 -1.79 13.61
N ALA A 10 -21.03 -2.57 12.62
CA ALA A 10 -20.51 -2.03 11.35
C ALA A 10 -21.58 -1.21 10.61
N MET A 11 -22.80 -1.74 10.53
CA MET A 11 -23.94 -1.03 9.93
C MET A 11 -24.30 0.25 10.68
N PHE A 12 -24.16 0.28 12.01
CA PHE A 12 -24.38 1.48 12.81
C PHE A 12 -23.44 2.63 12.41
N PHE A 13 -22.17 2.33 12.19
CA PHE A 13 -21.21 3.35 11.72
C PHE A 13 -21.56 3.85 10.31
N ALA A 14 -21.99 2.96 9.42
CA ALA A 14 -22.44 3.33 8.08
C ALA A 14 -23.70 4.19 8.10
N ASP A 15 -24.72 3.78 8.89
CA ASP A 15 -26.04 4.40 8.91
C ASP A 15 -26.09 5.69 9.72
N ILE A 16 -25.46 5.73 10.88
CA ILE A 16 -25.55 6.86 11.83
C ILE A 16 -24.42 7.88 11.63
N TYR A 17 -23.20 7.41 11.38
CA TYR A 17 -22.03 8.29 11.19
C TYR A 17 -21.72 8.56 9.73
N HIS A 18 -22.37 7.87 8.80
CA HIS A 18 -22.20 8.04 7.35
C HIS A 18 -20.75 7.88 6.91
N VAL A 19 -20.03 6.92 7.51
CA VAL A 19 -18.67 6.60 7.06
C VAL A 19 -18.74 5.92 5.68
N ASP A 20 -17.76 6.18 4.82
CA ASP A 20 -17.71 5.62 3.46
C ASP A 20 -17.13 4.21 3.42
N GLY A 21 -16.59 3.72 4.53
CA GLY A 21 -16.05 2.38 4.64
C GLY A 21 -15.45 2.09 6.01
N ILE A 22 -15.07 0.83 6.21
CA ILE A 22 -14.42 0.34 7.43
C ILE A 22 -13.21 -0.52 7.09
N ARG A 23 -12.21 -0.47 7.92
CA ARG A 23 -11.08 -1.41 7.91
C ARG A 23 -11.26 -2.39 9.06
N ILE A 24 -11.17 -3.68 8.75
CA ILE A 24 -11.22 -4.76 9.73
C ILE A 24 -9.78 -5.11 10.10
N ASP A 25 -9.52 -4.98 11.40
CA ASP A 25 -8.23 -5.22 12.02
C ASP A 25 -7.93 -6.72 12.11
N ALA A 26 -6.65 -7.10 11.93
CA ALA A 26 -6.12 -8.43 12.18
C ALA A 26 -6.97 -9.58 11.60
N VAL A 27 -7.42 -9.46 10.35
CA VAL A 27 -8.24 -10.48 9.67
C VAL A 27 -7.54 -11.83 9.66
N SER A 28 -6.21 -11.88 9.52
CA SER A 28 -5.42 -13.13 9.65
C SER A 28 -5.63 -13.84 10.99
N ALA A 29 -5.73 -13.10 12.09
CA ALA A 29 -5.99 -13.70 13.40
C ALA A 29 -7.42 -14.26 13.53
N MET A 30 -8.34 -13.81 12.69
CA MET A 30 -9.70 -14.36 12.61
C MET A 30 -9.73 -15.63 11.74
N LEU A 31 -9.04 -15.61 10.60
CA LEU A 31 -9.08 -16.67 9.59
C LEU A 31 -8.35 -17.95 10.01
N TYR A 32 -7.34 -17.83 10.88
CA TYR A 32 -6.50 -18.97 11.25
C TYR A 32 -6.60 -19.31 12.73
N LEU A 33 -6.98 -20.56 13.03
CA LEU A 33 -7.11 -21.10 14.38
C LEU A 33 -5.80 -21.16 15.15
N ASP A 34 -4.68 -21.27 14.43
CA ASP A 34 -3.32 -21.35 14.95
C ASP A 34 -2.57 -20.01 14.96
N PHE A 35 -3.21 -18.91 14.54
CA PHE A 35 -2.55 -17.60 14.49
C PHE A 35 -1.96 -17.20 15.84
N GLY A 36 -0.63 -17.02 15.88
CA GLY A 36 0.10 -16.67 17.11
C GLY A 36 0.21 -17.79 18.15
N LYS A 37 -0.17 -19.04 17.83
CA LYS A 37 -0.13 -20.19 18.74
C LYS A 37 1.01 -21.14 18.37
N GLN A 38 1.44 -21.92 19.36
CA GLN A 38 2.41 -23.01 19.16
C GLN A 38 1.70 -24.29 18.69
N GLU A 39 2.47 -25.21 18.15
CA GLU A 39 1.97 -26.54 17.78
C GLU A 39 1.31 -27.23 19.00
N GLY A 40 0.07 -27.70 18.80
CA GLY A 40 -0.74 -28.31 19.87
C GLY A 40 -1.54 -27.36 20.75
N GLU A 41 -1.43 -26.04 20.55
CA GLU A 41 -2.20 -25.03 21.31
C GLU A 41 -3.54 -24.66 20.65
N TYR A 42 -3.87 -25.25 19.51
CA TYR A 42 -5.15 -25.05 18.84
C TYR A 42 -5.82 -26.37 18.48
N VAL A 43 -7.13 -26.32 18.32
CA VAL A 43 -7.94 -27.46 17.82
C VAL A 43 -8.22 -27.21 16.34
N PRO A 44 -7.78 -28.11 15.45
CA PRO A 44 -8.12 -28.02 14.03
C PRO A 44 -9.64 -28.03 13.80
N ASN A 45 -10.06 -27.52 12.66
CA ASN A 45 -11.45 -27.63 12.21
C ASN A 45 -11.83 -29.09 11.88
N GLU A 46 -13.08 -29.30 11.45
CA GLU A 46 -13.61 -30.65 11.13
C GLU A 46 -12.88 -31.34 9.97
N ASP A 47 -12.23 -30.59 9.07
CA ASP A 47 -11.41 -31.11 7.97
C ASP A 47 -9.94 -31.32 8.36
N GLY A 48 -9.60 -31.06 9.61
CA GLY A 48 -8.23 -31.18 10.13
C GLY A 48 -7.29 -30.05 9.69
N THR A 49 -7.83 -28.92 9.19
CA THR A 49 -7.06 -27.75 8.79
C THR A 49 -7.06 -26.66 9.90
N ASN A 50 -6.29 -25.62 9.69
CA ASN A 50 -6.19 -24.48 10.61
C ASN A 50 -7.15 -23.32 10.26
N ILE A 51 -8.04 -23.49 9.29
CA ILE A 51 -8.98 -22.43 8.88
C ILE A 51 -10.15 -22.33 9.87
N ASN A 52 -10.50 -21.14 10.26
CA ASN A 52 -11.65 -20.84 11.10
C ASN A 52 -12.89 -20.58 10.21
N TYR A 53 -13.67 -21.60 9.93
CA TYR A 53 -14.83 -21.50 9.05
C TYR A 53 -15.91 -20.54 9.58
N GLU A 54 -16.09 -20.47 10.89
CA GLU A 54 -17.05 -19.55 11.49
C GLU A 54 -16.66 -18.08 11.27
N ALA A 55 -15.34 -17.79 11.27
CA ALA A 55 -14.86 -16.44 10.96
C ALA A 55 -14.97 -16.14 9.46
N VAL A 56 -14.71 -17.12 8.59
CA VAL A 56 -14.92 -16.99 7.14
C VAL A 56 -16.37 -16.64 6.85
N ASP A 57 -17.32 -17.40 7.41
CA ASP A 57 -18.75 -17.15 7.27
C ASP A 57 -19.16 -15.77 7.79
N PHE A 58 -18.60 -15.39 8.95
CA PHE A 58 -18.87 -14.06 9.51
C PHE A 58 -18.40 -12.93 8.57
N LEU A 59 -17.18 -13.02 8.05
CA LEU A 59 -16.61 -11.99 7.17
C LEU A 59 -17.38 -11.89 5.85
N ARG A 60 -17.78 -13.02 5.27
CA ARG A 60 -18.64 -13.05 4.09
C ARG A 60 -20.00 -12.39 4.34
N ASN A 61 -20.67 -12.78 5.42
CA ASN A 61 -21.97 -12.21 5.81
C ASN A 61 -21.88 -10.72 6.10
N LEU A 62 -20.78 -10.25 6.73
CA LEU A 62 -20.54 -8.84 6.99
C LEU A 62 -20.39 -8.05 5.68
N ASN A 63 -19.52 -8.54 4.77
CA ASN A 63 -19.28 -7.89 3.48
C ASN A 63 -20.55 -7.87 2.61
N GLU A 64 -21.34 -8.96 2.61
CA GLU A 64 -22.61 -9.02 1.92
C GLU A 64 -23.62 -8.01 2.46
N ALA A 65 -23.80 -7.96 3.77
CA ALA A 65 -24.73 -7.04 4.41
C ALA A 65 -24.40 -5.58 4.13
N LEU A 66 -23.13 -5.19 4.21
CA LEU A 66 -22.68 -3.83 3.94
C LEU A 66 -22.81 -3.48 2.44
N ARG A 67 -22.37 -4.36 1.54
CA ARG A 67 -22.42 -4.13 0.09
C ARG A 67 -23.86 -4.00 -0.43
N THR A 68 -24.77 -4.83 0.08
CA THR A 68 -26.16 -4.84 -0.38
C THR A 68 -27.00 -3.69 0.18
N THR A 69 -26.61 -3.18 1.37
CA THR A 69 -27.35 -2.10 2.04
C THR A 69 -26.85 -0.72 1.64
N TYR A 70 -25.53 -0.56 1.45
CA TYR A 70 -24.90 0.74 1.19
C TYR A 70 -24.09 0.70 -0.10
N GLU A 71 -24.62 1.33 -1.15
CA GLU A 71 -23.96 1.40 -2.46
C GLU A 71 -22.59 2.12 -2.34
N GLY A 72 -21.54 1.46 -2.82
CA GLY A 72 -20.17 2.01 -2.83
C GLY A 72 -19.43 1.95 -1.49
N PHE A 73 -20.01 1.33 -0.45
CA PHE A 73 -19.35 1.19 0.85
C PHE A 73 -18.08 0.32 0.74
N LEU A 74 -17.00 0.79 1.35
CA LEU A 74 -15.70 0.13 1.28
C LEU A 74 -15.45 -0.75 2.50
N THR A 75 -15.16 -2.02 2.28
CA THR A 75 -14.61 -2.91 3.31
C THR A 75 -13.15 -3.24 2.97
N ILE A 76 -12.27 -3.09 3.96
CA ILE A 76 -10.83 -3.20 3.79
C ILE A 76 -10.30 -4.20 4.81
N ALA A 77 -9.61 -5.24 4.34
CA ALA A 77 -8.99 -6.22 5.22
C ALA A 77 -7.55 -5.83 5.57
N GLU A 78 -7.21 -5.83 6.85
CA GLU A 78 -5.83 -5.99 7.26
C GLU A 78 -5.55 -7.50 7.38
N GLU A 79 -5.04 -8.05 6.30
CA GLU A 79 -4.72 -9.47 6.20
C GLU A 79 -3.28 -9.61 5.69
N SER A 80 -2.40 -10.14 6.53
CA SER A 80 -0.95 -10.17 6.31
C SER A 80 -0.42 -11.49 5.76
N THR A 81 -1.31 -12.48 5.58
CA THR A 81 -0.94 -13.81 5.10
C THR A 81 -1.22 -13.99 3.61
N ALA A 82 -0.96 -15.18 3.10
CA ALA A 82 -1.30 -15.58 1.74
C ALA A 82 -2.71 -16.21 1.62
N TYR A 83 -3.65 -15.87 2.52
CA TYR A 83 -5.03 -16.32 2.38
C TYR A 83 -5.58 -15.86 1.03
N PRO A 84 -6.11 -16.78 0.21
CA PRO A 84 -6.50 -16.46 -1.15
C PRO A 84 -7.87 -15.77 -1.22
N LYS A 85 -8.11 -15.01 -2.31
CA LYS A 85 -9.43 -14.48 -2.67
C LYS A 85 -10.07 -13.58 -1.61
N VAL A 86 -9.27 -12.87 -0.83
CA VAL A 86 -9.77 -11.90 0.18
C VAL A 86 -10.63 -10.83 -0.49
N THR A 87 -10.22 -10.36 -1.66
CA THR A 87 -10.93 -9.31 -2.41
C THR A 87 -11.73 -9.84 -3.60
N SER A 88 -11.88 -11.16 -3.74
CA SER A 88 -12.80 -11.73 -4.71
C SER A 88 -14.25 -11.53 -4.28
N ASP A 89 -15.15 -11.37 -5.25
CA ASP A 89 -16.57 -11.18 -4.99
C ASP A 89 -17.14 -12.34 -4.17
N ILE A 90 -18.14 -12.08 -3.35
CA ILE A 90 -18.82 -13.10 -2.55
C ILE A 90 -19.61 -14.10 -3.40
N ASP A 91 -19.89 -13.77 -4.66
CA ASP A 91 -20.46 -14.73 -5.62
C ASP A 91 -19.46 -15.84 -6.01
N ASP A 92 -18.16 -15.61 -5.82
CA ASP A 92 -17.14 -16.65 -5.79
C ASP A 92 -17.27 -17.44 -4.47
N PRO A 93 -17.44 -18.77 -4.50
CA PRO A 93 -17.66 -19.57 -3.29
C PRO A 93 -16.50 -19.44 -2.26
N ASP A 94 -15.29 -19.14 -2.71
CA ASP A 94 -14.12 -18.96 -1.84
C ASP A 94 -13.79 -17.48 -1.57
N GLY A 95 -14.49 -16.54 -2.21
CA GLY A 95 -14.26 -15.10 -2.05
C GLY A 95 -14.76 -14.58 -0.70
N LEU A 96 -14.00 -13.72 -0.03
CA LEU A 96 -14.42 -13.08 1.22
C LEU A 96 -15.25 -11.80 1.01
N GLY A 97 -15.24 -11.21 -0.19
CA GLY A 97 -16.03 -10.05 -0.55
C GLY A 97 -15.49 -8.71 -0.08
N PHE A 98 -14.26 -8.63 0.42
CA PHE A 98 -13.64 -7.34 0.71
C PHE A 98 -13.38 -6.55 -0.58
N VAL A 99 -13.52 -5.23 -0.49
CA VAL A 99 -13.19 -4.35 -1.64
C VAL A 99 -11.68 -4.22 -1.80
N TYR A 100 -10.96 -4.10 -0.68
CA TYR A 100 -9.50 -3.97 -0.67
C TYR A 100 -8.86 -4.80 0.45
N LYS A 101 -7.57 -5.08 0.25
CA LYS A 101 -6.67 -5.67 1.24
C LYS A 101 -5.42 -4.79 1.39
N TRP A 102 -4.93 -4.58 2.60
CA TRP A 102 -3.64 -3.94 2.82
C TRP A 102 -2.50 -4.83 2.32
N ASN A 103 -1.58 -4.25 1.55
CA ASN A 103 -0.37 -4.93 1.09
C ASN A 103 0.74 -4.78 2.14
N MET A 104 0.68 -5.64 3.16
CA MET A 104 1.67 -5.63 4.25
C MET A 104 3.06 -6.03 3.76
N GLY A 105 3.15 -6.92 2.75
CA GLY A 105 4.42 -7.31 2.12
C GLY A 105 5.11 -6.11 1.46
N TYR A 106 4.39 -5.34 0.65
CA TYR A 106 4.93 -4.11 0.06
C TYR A 106 5.46 -3.15 1.12
N MET A 107 4.70 -2.93 2.19
CA MET A 107 5.08 -2.03 3.27
C MET A 107 6.38 -2.49 3.94
N HIS A 108 6.45 -3.76 4.34
CA HIS A 108 7.65 -4.32 4.98
C HIS A 108 8.88 -4.27 4.08
N ASP A 109 8.75 -4.74 2.84
CA ASP A 109 9.86 -4.83 1.89
C ASP A 109 10.39 -3.45 1.50
N SER A 110 9.50 -2.48 1.25
CA SER A 110 9.90 -1.13 0.88
C SER A 110 10.56 -0.38 2.03
N LEU A 111 10.05 -0.50 3.26
CA LEU A 111 10.66 0.11 4.44
C LEU A 111 12.01 -0.53 4.76
N TYR A 112 12.10 -1.87 4.76
CA TYR A 112 13.36 -2.59 4.92
C TYR A 112 14.42 -2.10 3.92
N TYR A 113 14.05 -2.00 2.63
CA TYR A 113 14.97 -1.54 1.58
C TYR A 113 15.45 -0.11 1.83
N MET A 114 14.60 0.78 2.29
CA MET A 114 14.95 2.17 2.54
C MET A 114 15.77 2.40 3.82
N GLU A 115 15.68 1.50 4.80
CA GLU A 115 16.51 1.48 6.01
C GLU A 115 17.96 1.07 5.72
N LEU A 116 18.21 0.35 4.62
CA LEU A 116 19.55 -0.07 4.23
C LEU A 116 20.42 1.13 3.81
N ASP A 117 21.69 1.07 4.18
CA ASP A 117 22.71 1.90 3.53
C ASP A 117 22.64 1.69 2.02
N PRO A 118 22.62 2.77 1.21
CA PRO A 118 22.58 2.66 -0.25
C PRO A 118 23.61 1.72 -0.87
N LEU A 119 24.75 1.53 -0.22
CA LEU A 119 25.79 0.58 -0.66
C LEU A 119 25.31 -0.89 -0.68
N TYR A 120 24.37 -1.24 0.20
CA TYR A 120 23.83 -2.61 0.33
C TYR A 120 22.49 -2.80 -0.40
N ARG A 121 21.90 -1.74 -0.94
CA ARG A 121 20.63 -1.82 -1.68
C ARG A 121 20.72 -2.69 -2.91
N LYS A 122 21.87 -2.72 -3.59
CA LYS A 122 22.13 -3.58 -4.74
C LYS A 122 21.93 -5.07 -4.43
N ASP A 123 22.38 -5.51 -3.25
CA ASP A 123 22.29 -6.91 -2.82
C ASP A 123 20.87 -7.30 -2.35
N ASN A 124 20.03 -6.30 -2.12
CA ASN A 124 18.64 -6.44 -1.66
C ASN A 124 17.61 -5.88 -2.67
N HIS A 125 18.01 -5.68 -3.92
CA HIS A 125 17.16 -5.10 -4.95
C HIS A 125 15.83 -5.83 -5.16
N GLY A 126 15.81 -7.14 -4.85
CA GLY A 126 14.61 -7.96 -4.85
C GLY A 126 13.48 -7.39 -3.99
N ALA A 127 13.78 -6.79 -2.84
CA ALA A 127 12.77 -6.25 -1.93
C ALA A 127 11.91 -5.16 -2.58
N ILE A 128 12.50 -4.27 -3.41
CA ILE A 128 11.75 -3.18 -4.03
C ILE A 128 10.93 -3.61 -5.26
N ILE A 129 11.21 -4.77 -5.84
CA ILE A 129 10.51 -5.26 -7.03
C ILE A 129 9.56 -6.42 -6.76
N PHE A 130 9.72 -7.16 -5.65
CA PHE A 130 8.98 -8.38 -5.35
C PHE A 130 7.46 -8.18 -5.27
N SER A 131 7.02 -7.04 -4.78
CA SER A 131 5.58 -6.72 -4.68
C SER A 131 4.86 -6.79 -6.03
N MET A 132 5.57 -6.60 -7.14
CA MET A 132 4.98 -6.71 -8.50
C MET A 132 4.68 -8.15 -8.92
N ASP A 133 5.29 -9.16 -8.31
CA ASP A 133 5.04 -10.56 -8.63
C ASP A 133 3.63 -10.99 -8.19
N TYR A 134 3.05 -10.30 -7.20
CA TYR A 134 1.71 -10.56 -6.70
C TYR A 134 0.76 -9.35 -6.72
N ALA A 135 1.17 -8.21 -7.30
CA ALA A 135 0.42 -6.95 -7.28
C ALA A 135 -1.03 -7.05 -7.77
N TYR A 136 -1.36 -8.07 -8.55
CA TYR A 136 -2.68 -8.29 -9.15
C TYR A 136 -3.39 -9.53 -8.62
N SER A 137 -2.89 -10.15 -7.56
CA SER A 137 -3.56 -11.29 -6.91
C SER A 137 -4.77 -10.86 -6.08
N GLU A 138 -4.75 -9.62 -5.58
CA GLU A 138 -5.79 -8.99 -4.79
C GLU A 138 -5.93 -7.50 -5.15
N ASN A 139 -6.98 -6.86 -4.68
CA ASN A 139 -7.14 -5.41 -4.80
C ASN A 139 -6.40 -4.72 -3.65
N TYR A 140 -5.17 -4.29 -3.89
CA TYR A 140 -4.32 -3.80 -2.82
C TYR A 140 -4.43 -2.30 -2.54
N ILE A 141 -4.32 -1.96 -1.23
CA ILE A 141 -3.89 -0.65 -0.74
C ILE A 141 -2.46 -0.78 -0.27
N LEU A 142 -1.59 0.16 -0.62
CA LEU A 142 -0.20 0.24 -0.18
C LEU A 142 -0.16 1.06 1.11
N PRO A 143 -0.07 0.43 2.30
CA PRO A 143 -0.22 1.15 3.55
C PRO A 143 1.13 1.65 4.09
N TYR A 144 1.19 2.92 4.44
CA TYR A 144 2.05 3.44 5.49
C TYR A 144 1.12 3.95 6.58
N SER A 145 0.70 3.07 7.46
CA SER A 145 -0.36 3.31 8.43
C SER A 145 0.17 3.85 9.76
N HIS A 146 -0.70 3.98 10.74
CA HIS A 146 -0.33 4.34 12.10
C HIS A 146 0.61 3.30 12.73
N ASP A 147 0.45 2.02 12.40
CA ASP A 147 1.26 0.94 12.98
C ASP A 147 2.75 1.06 12.68
N GLU A 148 3.12 1.69 11.55
CA GLU A 148 4.52 1.90 11.20
C GLU A 148 5.17 3.06 11.97
N VAL A 149 4.38 3.90 12.64
CA VAL A 149 4.88 5.15 13.26
C VAL A 149 4.55 5.29 14.73
N VAL A 150 4.37 4.15 15.43
CA VAL A 150 4.06 4.08 16.88
C VAL A 150 4.94 3.03 17.58
N HIS A 151 4.90 3.04 18.91
CA HIS A 151 5.44 1.99 19.79
C HIS A 151 6.94 1.70 19.59
N GLY A 152 7.75 2.74 19.41
CA GLY A 152 9.20 2.63 19.25
C GLY A 152 9.66 2.24 17.87
N LYS A 153 8.76 2.23 16.87
CA LYS A 153 9.09 1.93 15.46
C LYS A 153 9.71 3.11 14.70
N GLY A 154 9.70 4.32 15.29
CA GLY A 154 10.15 5.56 14.65
C GLY A 154 9.12 6.14 13.67
N SER A 155 9.33 7.38 13.24
CA SER A 155 8.51 8.02 12.20
C SER A 155 8.97 7.61 10.79
N MET A 156 8.20 7.94 9.76
CA MET A 156 8.56 7.61 8.38
C MET A 156 9.92 8.15 7.95
N ILE A 157 10.25 9.39 8.32
CA ILE A 157 11.56 9.99 8.01
C ILE A 157 12.70 9.28 8.76
N ASN A 158 12.45 8.79 9.98
CA ASN A 158 13.46 8.09 10.78
C ASN A 158 13.81 6.70 10.27
N LYS A 159 12.93 6.09 9.47
CA LYS A 159 13.21 4.83 8.77
C LYS A 159 14.12 4.99 7.55
N MET A 160 14.35 6.22 7.11
CA MET A 160 15.26 6.47 6.00
C MET A 160 16.70 6.48 6.49
N TYR A 161 17.58 5.81 5.75
CA TYR A 161 19.02 5.82 6.01
C TYR A 161 19.63 7.19 5.71
N GLY A 162 20.69 7.55 6.45
CA GLY A 162 21.54 8.71 6.16
C GLY A 162 21.36 9.91 7.08
N ALA A 163 22.03 11.00 6.73
CA ALA A 163 21.92 12.30 7.40
C ALA A 163 20.60 13.00 7.06
N TYR A 164 20.35 14.15 7.67
CA TYR A 164 19.10 14.88 7.54
C TYR A 164 18.63 15.07 6.10
N ASP A 165 19.47 15.63 5.24
CA ASP A 165 19.11 15.88 3.83
C ASP A 165 18.93 14.60 3.02
N GLU A 166 19.74 13.57 3.31
CA GLU A 166 19.66 12.26 2.67
C GLU A 166 18.38 11.52 3.03
N LYS A 167 17.90 11.67 4.28
CA LYS A 167 16.61 11.11 4.71
C LYS A 167 15.45 11.72 3.91
N PHE A 168 15.42 13.02 3.71
CA PHE A 168 14.39 13.67 2.88
C PHE A 168 14.47 13.24 1.42
N ALA A 169 15.67 13.14 0.86
CA ALA A 169 15.85 12.64 -0.50
C ALA A 169 15.35 11.20 -0.66
N SER A 170 15.68 10.33 0.30
CA SER A 170 15.21 8.94 0.34
C SER A 170 13.70 8.85 0.49
N LEU A 171 13.09 9.65 1.39
CA LEU A 171 11.64 9.64 1.60
C LEU A 171 10.87 10.17 0.38
N ARG A 172 11.40 11.21 -0.32
CA ARG A 172 10.84 11.66 -1.61
C ARG A 172 10.85 10.53 -2.63
N THR A 173 11.95 9.80 -2.73
CA THR A 173 12.06 8.67 -3.67
C THR A 173 11.04 7.58 -3.34
N LEU A 174 10.91 7.21 -2.06
CA LEU A 174 9.94 6.21 -1.61
C LEU A 174 8.50 6.63 -1.93
N TYR A 175 8.12 7.87 -1.62
CA TYR A 175 6.74 8.33 -1.88
C TYR A 175 6.45 8.48 -3.37
N GLY A 176 7.43 8.96 -4.16
CA GLY A 176 7.30 8.98 -5.62
C GLY A 176 7.12 7.58 -6.22
N PHE A 177 7.91 6.61 -5.75
CA PHE A 177 7.76 5.20 -6.14
C PHE A 177 6.38 4.65 -5.72
N THR A 178 5.95 4.91 -4.49
CA THR A 178 4.64 4.46 -3.98
C THR A 178 3.48 5.02 -4.80
N ILE A 179 3.51 6.31 -5.12
CA ILE A 179 2.48 6.93 -5.97
C ILE A 179 2.45 6.29 -7.36
N ALA A 180 3.60 5.98 -7.91
CA ALA A 180 3.71 5.36 -9.24
C ALA A 180 3.41 3.85 -9.24
N HIS A 181 3.59 3.13 -8.14
CA HIS A 181 3.32 1.69 -8.03
C HIS A 181 1.81 1.39 -8.17
N PRO A 182 1.39 0.25 -8.78
CA PRO A 182 -0.01 -0.20 -8.78
C PRO A 182 -0.58 -0.37 -7.35
N GLY A 183 -1.87 -0.13 -7.20
CA GLY A 183 -2.60 -0.20 -5.92
C GLY A 183 -3.00 1.18 -5.37
N LYS A 184 -3.97 1.21 -4.45
CA LYS A 184 -4.40 2.44 -3.78
C LYS A 184 -3.38 2.86 -2.73
N LYS A 185 -3.41 4.13 -2.31
CA LYS A 185 -2.40 4.72 -1.44
C LYS A 185 -2.97 5.03 -0.06
N LEU A 186 -2.21 4.73 0.97
CA LEU A 186 -2.52 5.14 2.33
C LEU A 186 -1.26 5.70 2.97
N LEU A 187 -1.34 6.95 3.40
CA LEU A 187 -0.31 7.63 4.17
C LEU A 187 -0.94 8.16 5.44
N PHE A 188 -0.39 7.76 6.58
CA PHE A 188 -0.88 8.22 7.87
C PHE A 188 -0.43 9.67 8.14
N MET A 189 -1.28 10.42 8.85
CA MET A 189 -1.07 11.83 9.16
C MET A 189 0.29 12.10 9.82
N GLY A 190 0.91 13.22 9.47
CA GLY A 190 2.27 13.59 9.86
C GLY A 190 3.34 13.08 8.89
N GLY A 191 3.05 12.01 8.13
CA GLY A 191 3.94 11.53 7.08
C GLY A 191 4.08 12.49 5.90
N GLU A 192 3.06 13.31 5.63
CA GLU A 192 3.02 14.25 4.52
C GLU A 192 3.97 15.45 4.66
N PHE A 193 4.44 15.73 5.88
CA PHE A 193 5.46 16.74 6.15
C PHE A 193 6.68 16.16 6.88
N ALA A 194 6.83 14.84 6.85
CA ALA A 194 7.97 14.12 7.41
C ALA A 194 8.20 14.38 8.92
N GLN A 195 7.12 14.34 9.73
CA GLN A 195 7.21 14.52 11.18
C GLN A 195 8.30 13.61 11.78
N PHE A 196 9.15 14.15 12.65
CA PHE A 196 10.26 13.39 13.25
C PHE A 196 9.85 12.50 14.41
N VAL A 197 8.88 12.91 15.21
CA VAL A 197 8.41 12.11 16.33
C VAL A 197 7.38 11.10 15.86
N GLU A 198 7.30 9.99 16.57
CA GLU A 198 6.21 9.04 16.39
C GLU A 198 4.85 9.69 16.65
N TRP A 199 3.81 9.13 16.06
CA TRP A 199 2.47 9.61 16.34
C TRP A 199 2.10 9.40 17.82
N ARG A 200 1.52 10.43 18.41
CA ARG A 200 1.06 10.47 19.79
C ARG A 200 -0.41 10.84 19.82
N ASP A 201 -1.26 9.93 20.26
CA ASP A 201 -2.71 10.08 20.28
C ASP A 201 -3.22 11.23 21.17
N LYS A 202 -2.40 11.68 22.13
CA LYS A 202 -2.72 12.74 23.11
C LYS A 202 -2.16 14.11 22.77
N GLU A 203 -1.40 14.21 21.68
CA GLU A 203 -0.72 15.42 21.27
C GLU A 203 -1.11 15.78 19.84
N GLN A 204 -1.06 17.07 19.52
CA GLN A 204 -1.19 17.49 18.13
C GLN A 204 0.06 17.12 17.33
N LEU A 205 -0.08 17.03 16.00
CA LEU A 205 1.07 16.90 15.11
C LEU A 205 2.00 18.12 15.23
N ASP A 206 3.28 17.91 14.93
CA ASP A 206 4.32 18.94 15.02
C ASP A 206 4.26 19.94 13.85
N TRP A 207 3.11 20.61 13.66
CA TRP A 207 2.86 21.56 12.57
C TRP A 207 3.91 22.67 12.48
N PHE A 208 4.55 23.04 13.60
CA PHE A 208 5.62 24.03 13.64
C PHE A 208 6.81 23.66 12.73
N LEU A 209 6.96 22.37 12.37
CA LEU A 209 8.02 21.93 11.47
C LEU A 209 7.89 22.56 10.08
N ILE A 210 6.67 22.70 9.58
CA ILE A 210 6.40 23.36 8.29
C ILE A 210 6.78 24.84 8.36
N ASP A 211 6.41 25.52 9.44
CA ASP A 211 6.64 26.95 9.58
C ASP A 211 8.11 27.33 9.84
N GLN A 212 8.90 26.44 10.44
CA GLN A 212 10.24 26.76 10.96
C GLN A 212 11.37 26.11 10.17
N TYR A 213 11.10 25.08 9.37
CA TYR A 213 12.14 24.31 8.70
C TYR A 213 11.82 24.10 7.22
N GLU A 214 12.58 24.71 6.35
CA GLU A 214 12.42 24.70 4.89
C GLU A 214 12.30 23.29 4.30
N MET A 215 13.03 22.30 4.84
CA MET A 215 12.98 20.93 4.33
C MET A 215 11.62 20.26 4.58
N HIS A 216 10.96 20.55 5.68
CA HIS A 216 9.61 20.01 5.98
C HIS A 216 8.54 20.71 5.14
N ASP A 217 8.64 22.04 4.96
CA ASP A 217 7.75 22.79 4.09
C ASP A 217 7.85 22.33 2.64
N SER A 218 9.07 22.29 2.09
CA SER A 218 9.33 21.77 0.74
C SER A 218 8.88 20.33 0.55
N PHE A 219 9.00 19.49 1.59
CA PHE A 219 8.52 18.12 1.54
C PHE A 219 6.99 18.04 1.53
N HIS A 220 6.33 18.86 2.31
CA HIS A 220 4.87 18.98 2.31
C HIS A 220 4.34 19.42 0.94
N GLU A 221 4.95 20.45 0.33
CA GLU A 221 4.63 20.87 -1.04
C GLU A 221 4.87 19.73 -2.06
N TYR A 222 5.96 18.96 -1.90
CA TYR A 222 6.23 17.80 -2.74
C TYR A 222 5.12 16.74 -2.66
N VAL A 223 4.66 16.40 -1.45
CA VAL A 223 3.57 15.42 -1.26
C VAL A 223 2.25 15.95 -1.84
N ALA A 224 1.96 17.24 -1.64
CA ALA A 224 0.80 17.87 -2.27
C ALA A 224 0.87 17.75 -3.80
N LYS A 225 2.06 17.98 -4.38
CA LYS A 225 2.28 17.86 -5.83
C LYS A 225 2.16 16.42 -6.34
N LEU A 226 2.64 15.45 -5.59
CA LEU A 226 2.42 14.02 -5.91
C LEU A 226 0.93 13.68 -5.97
N ASN A 227 0.12 14.18 -5.03
CA ASN A 227 -1.32 13.96 -5.02
C ASN A 227 -2.03 14.65 -6.22
N GLU A 228 -1.59 15.86 -6.61
CA GLU A 228 -2.09 16.51 -7.81
C GLU A 228 -1.78 15.68 -9.07
N ILE A 229 -0.53 15.22 -9.21
CA ILE A 229 -0.10 14.38 -10.34
C ILE A 229 -0.91 13.08 -10.38
N TYR A 230 -1.05 12.40 -9.23
CA TYR A 230 -1.84 11.17 -9.15
C TYR A 230 -3.28 11.38 -9.65
N LYS A 231 -3.95 12.44 -9.17
CA LYS A 231 -5.34 12.77 -9.55
C LYS A 231 -5.47 13.21 -11.01
N ALA A 232 -4.47 13.92 -11.53
CA ALA A 232 -4.50 14.46 -12.91
C ALA A 232 -4.25 13.38 -13.96
N HIS A 233 -3.56 12.29 -13.63
CA HIS A 233 -3.10 11.29 -14.58
C HIS A 233 -3.77 9.92 -14.39
N PRO A 234 -4.79 9.60 -15.20
CA PRO A 234 -5.49 8.32 -15.13
C PRO A 234 -4.59 7.07 -15.23
N ALA A 235 -3.42 7.22 -15.83
CA ALA A 235 -2.43 6.14 -15.90
C ALA A 235 -2.03 5.60 -14.51
N PHE A 236 -2.15 6.39 -13.44
CA PHE A 236 -1.78 5.96 -12.11
C PHE A 236 -2.87 5.19 -11.35
N TYR A 237 -4.14 5.23 -11.79
CA TYR A 237 -5.23 4.64 -11.01
C TYR A 237 -6.29 3.85 -11.80
N GLU A 238 -6.46 4.09 -13.11
CA GLU A 238 -7.53 3.43 -13.87
C GLU A 238 -7.34 1.91 -14.03
N LEU A 239 -6.09 1.44 -14.02
CA LEU A 239 -5.72 0.03 -14.19
C LEU A 239 -4.86 -0.47 -13.01
N ASP A 240 -5.15 -0.02 -11.79
CA ASP A 240 -4.42 -0.44 -10.60
C ASP A 240 -4.55 -1.93 -10.31
N GLN A 241 -5.64 -2.54 -10.75
CA GLN A 241 -5.98 -3.95 -10.52
C GLN A 241 -5.85 -4.79 -11.80
N ASP A 242 -5.28 -4.23 -12.86
CA ASP A 242 -5.14 -4.89 -14.16
C ASP A 242 -3.67 -4.84 -14.62
N PRO A 243 -3.02 -5.99 -14.86
CA PRO A 243 -1.64 -6.04 -15.32
C PRO A 243 -1.39 -5.28 -16.64
N ALA A 244 -2.43 -5.01 -17.43
CA ALA A 244 -2.33 -4.16 -18.61
C ALA A 244 -1.94 -2.69 -18.28
N GLY A 245 -2.11 -2.27 -17.02
CA GLY A 245 -1.75 -0.94 -16.52
C GLY A 245 -0.28 -0.73 -16.22
N PHE A 246 0.55 -1.77 -16.31
CA PHE A 246 1.95 -1.72 -15.92
C PHE A 246 2.85 -2.43 -16.95
N GLU A 247 4.06 -1.91 -17.16
CA GLU A 247 5.09 -2.59 -17.97
C GLU A 247 6.49 -2.20 -17.48
N TRP A 248 7.30 -3.19 -17.10
CA TRP A 248 8.69 -2.96 -16.76
C TRP A 248 9.50 -2.48 -17.98
N CYS A 249 10.29 -1.41 -17.79
CA CYS A 249 11.35 -1.00 -18.69
C CYS A 249 12.70 -1.47 -18.20
N LEU A 250 12.97 -1.30 -16.91
CA LEU A 250 14.20 -1.69 -16.25
C LEU A 250 13.86 -2.22 -14.86
N GLN A 251 13.92 -3.53 -14.69
CA GLN A 251 13.56 -4.21 -13.44
C GLN A 251 14.78 -4.60 -12.62
N ARG A 252 15.85 -5.04 -13.26
CA ARG A 252 16.96 -5.79 -12.64
C ARG A 252 18.30 -5.07 -12.64
N ASP A 253 18.30 -3.75 -12.63
CA ASP A 253 19.54 -2.99 -12.49
C ASP A 253 19.91 -2.79 -11.02
N ALA A 254 20.27 -3.90 -10.39
CA ALA A 254 20.63 -3.95 -8.97
C ALA A 254 21.92 -3.15 -8.69
N ASP A 255 22.91 -3.22 -9.59
CA ASP A 255 24.20 -2.53 -9.40
C ASP A 255 24.04 -1.02 -9.24
N HIS A 256 23.06 -0.43 -9.91
CA HIS A 256 22.74 0.99 -9.81
C HIS A 256 21.55 1.28 -8.87
N SER A 257 20.85 0.25 -8.39
CA SER A 257 19.60 0.39 -7.60
C SER A 257 18.57 1.30 -8.28
N VAL A 258 18.41 1.13 -9.59
CA VAL A 258 17.46 1.89 -10.41
C VAL A 258 16.38 0.96 -10.93
N VAL A 259 15.14 1.44 -10.89
CA VAL A 259 14.01 0.80 -11.55
C VAL A 259 13.34 1.78 -12.51
N ALA A 260 12.81 1.26 -13.61
CA ALA A 260 11.97 2.04 -14.52
C ALA A 260 10.82 1.20 -15.06
N PHE A 261 9.64 1.81 -15.14
CA PHE A 261 8.42 1.16 -15.62
C PHE A 261 7.47 2.18 -16.24
N ILE A 262 6.51 1.69 -17.00
CA ILE A 262 5.44 2.49 -17.59
C ILE A 262 4.13 2.19 -16.90
N ARG A 263 3.43 3.24 -16.45
CA ARG A 263 2.03 3.20 -16.07
C ARG A 263 1.15 3.57 -17.26
N LYS A 264 -0.01 2.91 -17.39
CA LYS A 264 -0.90 3.06 -18.53
C LYS A 264 -2.34 3.27 -18.09
N SER A 265 -3.05 4.19 -18.76
CA SER A 265 -4.50 4.36 -18.59
C SER A 265 -5.29 3.35 -19.44
N LYS A 266 -6.60 3.27 -19.21
CA LYS A 266 -7.53 2.55 -20.10
C LYS A 266 -7.50 3.16 -21.51
N ARG A 267 -7.65 2.30 -22.51
CA ARG A 267 -7.94 2.75 -23.89
C ARG A 267 -9.43 3.11 -23.98
N GLY A 268 -9.73 4.35 -24.33
CA GLY A 268 -11.12 4.80 -24.52
C GLY A 268 -11.46 5.01 -25.99
N ARG A 269 -12.76 4.99 -26.36
CA ARG A 269 -13.20 5.42 -27.69
C ARG A 269 -12.85 6.91 -27.89
N GLY A 270 -11.96 7.19 -28.85
CA GLY A 270 -11.52 8.56 -29.16
C GLY A 270 -10.48 9.16 -28.18
N ARG A 271 -10.10 8.46 -27.12
CA ARG A 271 -9.04 8.88 -26.19
C ARG A 271 -7.79 8.03 -26.41
N LYS A 272 -6.64 8.68 -26.63
CA LYS A 272 -5.36 8.00 -26.64
C LYS A 272 -5.06 7.46 -25.24
N GLN A 273 -4.51 6.24 -25.18
CA GLN A 273 -3.99 5.70 -23.93
C GLN A 273 -2.86 6.59 -23.42
N GLU A 274 -3.00 7.10 -22.23
CA GLU A 274 -1.92 7.78 -21.53
C GLU A 274 -0.88 6.75 -21.07
N GLN A 275 0.40 7.10 -21.21
CA GLN A 275 1.52 6.28 -20.76
C GLN A 275 2.54 7.20 -20.06
N ILE A 276 2.90 6.86 -18.84
CA ILE A 276 3.84 7.63 -18.04
C ILE A 276 5.03 6.74 -17.71
N LEU A 277 6.22 7.17 -18.10
CA LEU A 277 7.49 6.54 -17.71
C LEU A 277 7.86 7.01 -16.30
N CYS A 278 7.96 6.08 -15.38
CA CYS A 278 8.43 6.30 -14.02
C CYS A 278 9.85 5.76 -13.89
N VAL A 279 10.75 6.56 -13.35
CA VAL A 279 12.15 6.20 -13.12
C VAL A 279 12.50 6.53 -11.67
N CYS A 280 12.98 5.56 -10.93
CA CYS A 280 13.37 5.72 -9.53
C CYS A 280 14.83 5.32 -9.34
N ASN A 281 15.64 6.27 -8.86
CA ASN A 281 17.01 6.04 -8.43
C ASN A 281 17.04 6.00 -6.89
N PHE A 282 17.39 4.85 -6.33
CA PHE A 282 17.44 4.63 -4.89
C PHE A 282 18.84 4.83 -4.29
N THR A 283 19.73 5.52 -4.99
CA THR A 283 21.07 5.84 -4.52
C THR A 283 21.33 7.34 -4.56
N PRO A 284 22.31 7.87 -3.80
CA PRO A 284 22.73 9.26 -3.90
C PRO A 284 23.56 9.55 -5.15
N MET A 285 23.82 8.55 -6.00
CA MET A 285 24.63 8.71 -7.20
C MET A 285 23.86 9.48 -8.28
N GLU A 286 24.50 10.50 -8.84
CA GLU A 286 24.01 11.23 -9.99
C GLU A 286 24.51 10.58 -11.28
N TRP A 287 23.61 10.43 -12.25
CA TRP A 287 23.93 9.82 -13.55
C TRP A 287 23.66 10.82 -14.67
N ASP A 288 24.69 11.45 -15.21
CA ASP A 288 24.58 12.41 -16.33
C ASP A 288 23.97 11.80 -17.59
N LYS A 289 24.20 10.51 -17.80
CA LYS A 289 23.67 9.74 -18.94
C LYS A 289 23.27 8.36 -18.47
N TYR A 290 21.97 8.12 -18.38
CA TYR A 290 21.44 6.83 -18.00
C TYR A 290 20.50 6.30 -19.09
N LEU A 291 20.75 5.07 -19.57
CA LEU A 291 20.00 4.47 -20.66
C LEU A 291 18.87 3.61 -20.11
N ILE A 292 17.65 3.96 -20.45
CA ILE A 292 16.45 3.18 -20.09
C ILE A 292 15.92 2.52 -21.36
N PRO A 293 15.84 1.17 -21.40
CA PRO A 293 15.23 0.47 -22.52
C PRO A 293 13.73 0.73 -22.53
N LEU A 294 13.18 1.18 -23.64
CA LEU A 294 11.74 1.34 -23.81
C LEU A 294 11.19 0.17 -24.64
N PRO A 295 10.01 -0.37 -24.27
CA PRO A 295 9.42 -1.53 -24.95
C PRO A 295 9.09 -1.27 -26.43
N LYS A 296 8.83 -0.03 -26.78
CA LYS A 296 8.54 0.43 -28.16
C LYS A 296 9.19 1.77 -28.41
N LYS A 297 9.47 2.06 -29.68
CA LYS A 297 9.93 3.38 -30.12
C LYS A 297 8.85 4.41 -29.75
N SER A 298 9.12 5.23 -28.74
CA SER A 298 8.18 6.21 -28.18
C SER A 298 8.74 7.62 -28.34
N LYS A 299 7.84 8.59 -28.53
CA LYS A 299 8.19 9.99 -28.41
C LYS A 299 7.84 10.42 -26.99
N LEU A 300 8.82 10.79 -26.23
CA LEU A 300 8.65 11.40 -24.90
C LEU A 300 8.31 12.88 -25.08
N THR A 301 7.34 13.37 -24.32
CA THR A 301 6.91 14.77 -24.27
C THR A 301 6.98 15.29 -22.86
#